data_1c05b1a9057ee88bc85099f2d764bff6
#
_entry.id   1c05b1a9057ee88bc85099f2d764bff6
#
_cell.length_a   1.000
_cell.length_b   1.000
_cell.length_c   1.000
_cell.angle_alpha   90.00
_cell.angle_beta   90.00
_cell.angle_gamma   90.00
#
_symmetry.space_group_name_H-M   'P 1'
#
loop_
_entity.id
_entity.type
_entity.pdbx_description
1 polymer ?
#
loop_
_entity_poly.entity_id
_entity_poly.type
_entity_poly.pdbx_seq_one_letter_code
_entity_poly.pdbx_strand_id
1 'polypeptide(L)'
;MSDHHHGHDELEDHDLGLSHDLPKIVERNRLGRRGVLSIFGGVGAAAALVACGSDGSSTTISSSASASASAGGGPGGTPPDGAPGGGGRMGTESDVEVADGEIPEETAGPYPGDGSNGPNVLSESGIVRSDLTTSFGDASGVAEGVPTTVRLKVYDLNGDDITVLSGAAVYLWHCDRNGDYSMYSEAVVDENYLRGVQETDADGMVEFTTIFPAAYSGRWPHMHFEVYQSLADATTYTNKLRTSQLAIPEATCDEVYATEGYEQSATNMEQTPLDSDNIFSDGYSLQMAKATGSIDEGYTLTLNVPI
;
A
#
# COMPACT_ATOMS: atom_id res chain seq x y z
N MET A 1 16.32 12.57 -54.27
CA MET A 1 15.11 13.12 -53.67
C MET A 1 14.45 11.97 -52.96
N SER A 2 14.72 11.83 -51.67
CA SER A 2 14.13 10.77 -50.81
C SER A 2 13.33 11.54 -49.77
N ASP A 3 12.01 11.39 -49.89
CA ASP A 3 11.06 11.94 -48.94
C ASP A 3 11.13 11.09 -47.65
N HIS A 4 11.58 11.68 -46.56
CA HIS A 4 11.40 11.15 -45.25
C HIS A 4 10.00 11.54 -44.75
N HIS A 5 9.08 10.60 -44.77
CA HIS A 5 7.85 10.68 -44.01
C HIS A 5 8.21 10.62 -42.50
N HIS A 6 8.01 11.73 -41.80
CA HIS A 6 7.89 11.74 -40.35
C HIS A 6 6.56 11.06 -40.01
N GLY A 7 6.65 9.86 -39.43
CA GLY A 7 5.52 9.23 -38.74
C GLY A 7 5.11 10.15 -37.57
N HIS A 8 3.84 10.50 -37.51
CA HIS A 8 3.24 11.06 -36.31
C HIS A 8 3.27 9.95 -35.26
N ASP A 9 3.98 10.19 -34.17
CA ASP A 9 3.84 9.39 -32.95
C ASP A 9 2.38 9.53 -32.51
N GLU A 10 1.55 8.53 -32.82
CA GLU A 10 0.24 8.41 -32.21
C GLU A 10 0.51 8.14 -30.71
N LEU A 11 0.03 9.03 -29.84
CA LEU A 11 0.07 8.86 -28.39
C LEU A 11 -0.59 7.50 -28.08
N GLU A 12 0.13 6.61 -27.45
CA GLU A 12 -0.41 5.33 -27.02
C GLU A 12 -1.50 5.56 -25.97
N ASP A 13 -2.49 4.65 -25.92
CA ASP A 13 -3.68 4.77 -25.05
C ASP A 13 -3.34 5.11 -23.58
N HIS A 14 -2.18 4.68 -23.08
CA HIS A 14 -1.74 4.93 -21.70
C HIS A 14 -1.20 6.36 -21.46
N ASP A 15 -0.99 7.15 -22.52
CA ASP A 15 -0.54 8.54 -22.39
C ASP A 15 -1.69 9.56 -22.43
N LEU A 16 -2.94 9.07 -22.58
CA LEU A 16 -4.13 9.92 -22.71
C LEU A 16 -4.69 10.42 -21.38
N GLY A 17 -4.10 9.98 -20.25
CA GLY A 17 -4.43 10.44 -18.91
C GLY A 17 -5.67 9.81 -18.28
N LEU A 18 -5.93 10.15 -17.01
CA LEU A 18 -6.95 9.50 -16.18
C LEU A 18 -8.37 9.60 -16.77
N SER A 19 -8.74 10.71 -17.39
CA SER A 19 -10.04 10.89 -18.02
C SER A 19 -10.34 9.87 -19.12
N HIS A 20 -9.29 9.32 -19.75
CA HIS A 20 -9.39 8.24 -20.73
C HIS A 20 -9.39 6.85 -20.06
N ASP A 21 -8.65 6.67 -18.99
CA ASP A 21 -8.46 5.38 -18.33
C ASP A 21 -9.52 5.08 -17.29
N LEU A 22 -10.03 6.10 -16.61
CA LEU A 22 -11.03 5.92 -15.55
C LEU A 22 -12.30 5.17 -15.97
N PRO A 23 -12.91 5.44 -17.14
CA PRO A 23 -14.07 4.66 -17.60
C PRO A 23 -13.75 3.17 -17.78
N LYS A 24 -12.52 2.87 -18.26
CA LYS A 24 -12.06 1.47 -18.46
C LYS A 24 -11.82 0.78 -17.12
N ILE A 25 -11.28 1.51 -16.14
CA ILE A 25 -11.01 1.03 -14.78
C ILE A 25 -12.32 0.75 -14.03
N VAL A 26 -13.27 1.70 -14.06
CA VAL A 26 -14.60 1.55 -13.44
C VAL A 26 -15.38 0.40 -14.06
N GLU A 27 -15.35 0.25 -15.40
CA GLU A 27 -16.01 -0.86 -16.08
C GLU A 27 -15.42 -2.22 -15.71
N ARG A 28 -14.08 -2.30 -15.58
CA ARG A 28 -13.38 -3.53 -15.15
C ARG A 28 -13.75 -3.93 -13.72
N ASN A 29 -13.82 -2.96 -12.81
CA ASN A 29 -14.23 -3.20 -11.42
C ASN A 29 -15.69 -3.62 -11.29
N ARG A 30 -16.61 -3.07 -12.12
CA ARG A 30 -18.03 -3.49 -12.16
C ARG A 30 -18.20 -4.94 -12.64
N LEU A 31 -17.34 -5.39 -13.56
CA LEU A 31 -17.38 -6.77 -14.06
C LEU A 31 -16.86 -7.76 -13.01
N GLY A 32 -15.83 -7.39 -12.25
CA GLY A 32 -15.26 -8.22 -11.16
C GLY A 32 -16.27 -8.46 -10.03
N ARG A 33 -16.97 -7.42 -9.57
CA ARG A 33 -17.97 -7.52 -8.47
C ARG A 33 -19.22 -8.30 -8.83
N ARG A 34 -19.66 -8.32 -10.11
CA ARG A 34 -20.83 -9.08 -10.57
C ARG A 34 -20.55 -10.57 -10.73
N GLY A 35 -19.31 -10.99 -10.89
CA GLY A 35 -18.93 -12.39 -11.04
C GLY A 35 -19.05 -13.19 -9.75
N VAL A 36 -18.88 -12.57 -8.59
CA VAL A 36 -18.88 -13.26 -7.28
C VAL A 36 -20.29 -13.52 -6.74
N LEU A 37 -21.30 -12.72 -7.14
CA LEU A 37 -22.67 -12.90 -6.65
C LEU A 37 -23.51 -13.93 -7.44
N SER A 38 -23.01 -14.46 -8.56
CA SER A 38 -23.76 -15.41 -9.40
C SER A 38 -23.54 -16.89 -9.09
N ILE A 39 -22.67 -17.24 -8.16
CA ILE A 39 -22.35 -18.66 -7.84
C ILE A 39 -23.18 -19.22 -6.67
N PHE A 40 -23.90 -18.38 -5.90
CA PHE A 40 -24.70 -18.83 -4.75
C PHE A 40 -26.23 -18.81 -4.95
N GLY A 41 -26.72 -18.71 -6.16
CA GLY A 41 -28.14 -18.69 -6.48
C GLY A 41 -28.59 -19.94 -7.24
N GLY A 42 -28.66 -21.09 -6.61
CA GLY A 42 -29.31 -22.21 -7.24
C GLY A 42 -29.09 -23.56 -6.55
N VAL A 43 -29.85 -23.88 -5.55
CA VAL A 43 -30.62 -25.12 -5.40
C VAL A 43 -31.64 -24.89 -4.30
N GLY A 44 -32.90 -24.97 -4.72
CA GLY A 44 -34.04 -24.66 -3.92
C GLY A 44 -34.67 -25.81 -3.20
N ALA A 45 -35.60 -25.42 -2.41
CA ALA A 45 -36.91 -26.02 -2.06
C ALA A 45 -36.94 -27.24 -1.18
N ALA A 46 -37.66 -26.99 -0.17
CA ALA A 46 -38.79 -27.78 0.40
C ALA A 46 -38.60 -28.43 1.73
N ALA A 47 -39.43 -27.94 2.61
CA ALA A 47 -40.37 -28.62 3.49
C ALA A 47 -40.00 -28.82 4.96
N ALA A 48 -40.74 -28.06 5.72
CA ALA A 48 -41.75 -28.47 6.74
C ALA A 48 -41.28 -28.62 8.18
N LEU A 49 -41.78 -27.66 8.98
CA LEU A 49 -42.47 -27.77 10.28
C LEU A 49 -42.19 -29.01 11.14
N VAL A 50 -41.81 -28.80 12.39
CA VAL A 50 -42.63 -29.12 13.58
C VAL A 50 -41.93 -28.64 14.85
N ALA A 51 -42.73 -28.18 15.77
CA ALA A 51 -42.66 -27.46 16.98
C ALA A 51 -42.08 -28.21 18.24
N CYS A 52 -41.92 -27.37 19.27
CA CYS A 52 -41.96 -27.64 20.72
C CYS A 52 -40.70 -28.18 21.40
N GLY A 53 -40.16 -27.42 22.34
CA GLY A 53 -40.39 -27.58 23.76
C GLY A 53 -39.15 -27.42 24.60
N SER A 54 -39.13 -26.38 25.39
CA SER A 54 -38.71 -26.21 26.82
C SER A 54 -37.42 -26.83 27.38
N ASP A 55 -36.75 -25.88 28.06
CA ASP A 55 -36.10 -25.98 29.39
C ASP A 55 -34.74 -26.67 29.60
N GLY A 56 -33.82 -25.83 30.17
CA GLY A 56 -33.15 -26.25 31.38
C GLY A 56 -31.63 -26.34 31.39
N SER A 57 -31.04 -25.35 32.08
CA SER A 57 -29.88 -25.47 33.00
C SER A 57 -28.46 -25.76 32.49
N SER A 58 -27.67 -24.70 32.69
CA SER A 58 -26.27 -24.65 33.21
C SER A 58 -25.52 -25.96 33.47
N THR A 59 -24.28 -26.03 33.01
CA THR A 59 -23.12 -26.38 33.86
C THR A 59 -21.78 -26.02 33.20
N THR A 60 -20.99 -25.29 33.94
CA THR A 60 -19.55 -25.05 33.77
C THR A 60 -18.76 -26.34 33.94
N ILE A 61 -17.75 -26.57 33.09
CA ILE A 61 -16.56 -27.33 33.49
C ILE A 61 -15.34 -26.77 32.75
N SER A 62 -14.38 -26.28 33.54
CA SER A 62 -13.00 -26.06 33.19
C SER A 62 -12.25 -27.37 33.02
N SER A 63 -11.34 -27.43 32.06
CA SER A 63 -10.13 -28.24 32.22
C SER A 63 -9.05 -27.85 31.21
N SER A 64 -7.97 -27.40 31.77
CA SER A 64 -6.63 -27.17 31.23
C SER A 64 -6.00 -28.49 30.76
N ALA A 65 -5.24 -28.41 29.65
CA ALA A 65 -4.09 -29.29 29.45
C ALA A 65 -3.06 -28.64 28.52
N SER A 66 -1.90 -28.42 29.08
CA SER A 66 -0.64 -28.05 28.43
C SER A 66 -0.08 -29.24 27.65
N ALA A 67 0.52 -28.96 26.50
CA ALA A 67 1.60 -29.80 25.99
C ALA A 67 2.58 -28.95 25.14
N SER A 68 3.79 -28.90 25.66
CA SER A 68 4.99 -28.39 25.01
C SER A 68 5.49 -29.33 23.94
N ALA A 69 6.02 -28.82 22.84
CA ALA A 69 7.07 -29.49 22.08
C ALA A 69 7.90 -28.47 21.28
N SER A 70 9.20 -28.72 21.32
CA SER A 70 10.34 -27.84 21.00
C SER A 70 10.70 -27.73 19.53
N ALA A 71 11.22 -26.55 19.18
CA ALA A 71 12.48 -26.22 18.53
C ALA A 71 12.85 -26.82 17.16
N GLY A 72 13.10 -25.91 16.21
CA GLY A 72 13.91 -26.09 15.03
C GLY A 72 14.12 -24.74 14.37
N GLY A 73 15.21 -24.05 14.70
CA GLY A 73 15.50 -22.72 14.18
C GLY A 73 16.17 -22.74 12.82
N GLY A 74 15.84 -21.76 12.01
CA GLY A 74 16.58 -21.27 10.85
C GLY A 74 16.53 -19.74 10.87
N PRO A 75 17.55 -19.03 10.42
CA PRO A 75 17.60 -17.59 10.51
C PRO A 75 16.80 -16.97 9.34
N GLY A 76 15.55 -16.67 9.58
CA GLY A 76 14.75 -15.79 8.74
C GLY A 76 14.33 -14.61 9.59
N GLY A 77 14.62 -13.40 9.13
CA GLY A 77 14.27 -12.19 9.84
C GLY A 77 12.77 -12.09 10.07
N THR A 78 12.40 -12.47 11.27
CA THR A 78 11.06 -12.21 11.81
C THR A 78 11.01 -10.73 12.19
N PRO A 79 9.90 -10.02 11.90
CA PRO A 79 9.68 -8.71 12.51
C PRO A 79 9.86 -8.83 14.02
N PRO A 80 10.43 -7.81 14.70
CA PRO A 80 10.75 -7.92 16.11
C PRO A 80 9.51 -8.28 16.92
N ASP A 81 9.56 -9.43 17.61
CA ASP A 81 8.65 -9.84 18.67
C ASP A 81 8.77 -8.85 19.84
N GLY A 82 8.08 -7.75 19.75
CA GLY A 82 8.06 -6.67 20.74
C GLY A 82 6.75 -5.94 20.84
N ALA A 83 5.78 -6.25 19.98
CA ALA A 83 4.42 -5.79 20.19
C ALA A 83 3.78 -6.60 21.32
N PRO A 84 3.14 -5.96 22.33
CA PRO A 84 2.41 -6.69 23.38
C PRO A 84 1.34 -7.52 22.69
N GLY A 85 1.38 -8.85 22.92
CA GLY A 85 0.44 -9.81 22.38
C GLY A 85 -0.99 -9.47 22.78
N GLY A 86 -1.65 -8.75 21.94
CA GLY A 86 -3.08 -8.61 21.84
C GLY A 86 -3.41 -8.94 20.40
N GLY A 87 -4.31 -9.91 20.16
CA GLY A 87 -4.94 -10.10 18.87
C GLY A 87 -5.71 -8.81 18.51
N GLY A 88 -4.95 -7.76 18.20
CA GLY A 88 -5.44 -6.49 17.73
C GLY A 88 -5.64 -6.60 16.23
N ARG A 89 -6.81 -6.22 15.76
CA ARG A 89 -7.10 -5.88 14.39
C ARG A 89 -5.90 -5.09 13.83
N MET A 90 -5.32 -5.55 12.74
CA MET A 90 -4.33 -4.80 11.99
C MET A 90 -5.00 -3.54 11.47
N GLY A 91 -4.54 -2.39 11.95
CA GLY A 91 -5.04 -1.08 11.54
C GLY A 91 -6.41 -0.72 12.15
N THR A 92 -6.56 0.52 12.53
CA THR A 92 -7.88 1.10 12.78
C THR A 92 -8.62 1.07 11.45
N GLU A 93 -9.77 0.38 11.39
CA GLU A 93 -10.74 0.63 10.32
C GLU A 93 -10.97 2.13 10.31
N SER A 94 -10.64 2.78 9.19
CA SER A 94 -10.95 4.19 9.02
C SER A 94 -12.43 4.29 8.66
N ASP A 95 -13.11 5.29 9.21
CA ASP A 95 -14.50 5.59 8.85
C ASP A 95 -14.59 6.36 7.50
N VAL A 96 -13.56 6.26 6.65
CA VAL A 96 -13.53 6.91 5.35
C VAL A 96 -14.49 6.19 4.40
N GLU A 97 -15.45 6.93 3.86
CA GLU A 97 -16.36 6.44 2.84
C GLU A 97 -15.64 6.41 1.49
N VAL A 98 -15.72 5.28 0.80
CA VAL A 98 -15.09 5.06 -0.51
C VAL A 98 -16.17 4.89 -1.57
N ALA A 99 -16.22 5.83 -2.51
CA ALA A 99 -17.15 5.76 -3.65
C ALA A 99 -16.62 4.87 -4.78
N ASP A 100 -17.52 4.51 -5.72
CA ASP A 100 -17.13 3.73 -6.89
C ASP A 100 -16.14 4.51 -7.77
N GLY A 101 -14.98 3.93 -8.02
CA GLY A 101 -13.91 4.51 -8.85
C GLY A 101 -12.81 5.22 -8.05
N GLU A 102 -13.00 5.44 -6.77
CA GLU A 102 -11.95 5.91 -5.87
C GLU A 102 -10.95 4.80 -5.55
N ILE A 103 -9.73 5.19 -5.20
CA ILE A 103 -8.73 4.24 -4.73
C ILE A 103 -9.19 3.63 -3.40
N PRO A 104 -9.02 2.31 -3.18
CA PRO A 104 -9.43 1.68 -1.93
C PRO A 104 -8.80 2.34 -0.70
N GLU A 105 -9.59 2.47 0.37
CA GLU A 105 -9.05 2.76 1.69
C GLU A 105 -8.38 1.50 2.23
N GLU A 106 -7.10 1.60 2.58
CA GLU A 106 -6.31 0.50 3.10
C GLU A 106 -5.77 0.80 4.50
N THR A 107 -5.34 -0.25 5.17
CA THR A 107 -4.67 -0.07 6.45
C THR A 107 -3.34 0.67 6.30
N ALA A 108 -3.06 1.60 7.23
CA ALA A 108 -1.74 2.19 7.38
C ALA A 108 -0.67 1.17 7.82
N GLY A 109 -1.09 -0.02 8.23
CA GLY A 109 -0.20 -1.05 8.75
C GLY A 109 0.35 -0.72 10.15
N PRO A 110 1.28 -1.55 10.65
CA PRO A 110 1.81 -1.38 12.00
C PRO A 110 2.89 -0.30 12.13
N TYR A 111 3.39 0.30 11.04
CA TYR A 111 4.56 1.17 11.04
C TYR A 111 4.34 2.54 10.35
N PRO A 112 3.21 3.23 10.57
CA PRO A 112 2.87 4.42 9.80
C PRO A 112 3.70 5.65 10.17
N GLY A 113 4.07 5.84 11.44
CA GLY A 113 4.75 7.06 11.90
C GLY A 113 3.88 8.31 11.90
N ASP A 114 2.57 8.18 11.86
CA ASP A 114 1.56 9.24 11.75
C ASP A 114 0.83 9.55 13.07
N GLY A 115 1.26 8.89 14.16
CA GLY A 115 0.66 8.97 15.48
C GLY A 115 -0.49 8.00 15.75
N SER A 116 -0.91 7.19 14.77
CA SER A 116 -1.93 6.16 14.97
C SER A 116 -1.37 4.94 15.72
N ASN A 117 -0.08 4.67 15.55
CA ASN A 117 0.61 3.57 16.23
C ASN A 117 2.03 3.98 16.63
N GLY A 118 2.16 4.68 17.76
CA GLY A 118 3.45 5.09 18.31
C GLY A 118 3.91 6.49 17.86
N PRO A 119 5.07 6.64 17.22
CA PRO A 119 5.63 7.94 16.89
C PRO A 119 4.78 8.70 15.85
N ASN A 120 4.88 10.04 15.88
CA ASN A 120 4.27 10.92 14.89
C ASN A 120 5.32 11.81 14.25
N VAL A 121 5.80 11.44 13.07
CA VAL A 121 6.80 12.19 12.30
C VAL A 121 6.19 13.36 11.53
N LEU A 122 4.87 13.36 11.31
CA LEU A 122 4.18 14.39 10.52
C LEU A 122 4.31 15.80 11.09
N SER A 123 4.51 15.90 12.41
CA SER A 123 4.72 17.18 13.09
C SER A 123 6.19 17.62 13.18
N GLU A 124 7.13 16.81 12.71
CA GLU A 124 8.56 17.08 12.83
C GLU A 124 9.08 18.00 11.72
N SER A 125 9.96 18.92 12.10
CA SER A 125 10.65 19.77 11.13
C SER A 125 11.57 18.94 10.24
N GLY A 126 11.35 19.00 8.91
CA GLY A 126 12.10 18.20 7.93
C GLY A 126 11.31 17.09 7.27
N ILE A 127 10.08 16.80 7.74
CA ILE A 127 9.22 15.80 7.11
C ILE A 127 8.73 16.24 5.72
N VAL A 128 8.56 17.55 5.48
CA VAL A 128 8.18 18.08 4.16
C VAL A 128 9.42 18.10 3.27
N ARG A 129 9.53 17.09 2.42
CA ARG A 129 10.71 16.85 1.58
C ARG A 129 10.39 15.94 0.40
N SER A 130 11.18 16.03 -0.68
CA SER A 130 11.08 15.15 -1.85
C SER A 130 12.07 13.98 -1.81
N ASP A 131 13.26 14.18 -1.22
CA ASP A 131 14.26 13.12 -1.07
C ASP A 131 14.06 12.39 0.27
N LEU A 132 13.69 11.11 0.17
CA LEU A 132 13.41 10.24 1.31
C LEU A 132 14.59 9.34 1.67
N THR A 133 15.66 9.34 0.87
CA THR A 133 16.78 8.40 1.02
C THR A 133 17.61 8.63 2.28
N THR A 134 17.57 9.84 2.83
CA THR A 134 18.34 10.20 4.04
C THR A 134 17.40 10.46 5.20
N SER A 135 17.87 10.22 6.41
CA SER A 135 17.22 10.69 7.64
C SER A 135 17.37 12.21 7.80
N PHE A 136 16.57 12.83 8.67
CA PHE A 136 16.57 14.26 8.96
C PHE A 136 16.55 14.53 10.48
N GLY A 137 16.74 15.81 10.87
CA GLY A 137 16.84 16.20 12.27
C GLY A 137 18.13 15.73 12.90
N ASP A 138 18.04 15.01 14.02
CA ASP A 138 19.19 14.46 14.74
C ASP A 138 19.63 13.09 14.18
N ALA A 139 18.82 12.45 13.35
CA ALA A 139 19.13 11.20 12.67
C ALA A 139 19.96 11.45 11.40
N SER A 140 20.76 10.47 10.97
CA SER A 140 21.71 10.65 9.87
C SER A 140 21.87 9.43 8.96
N GLY A 141 21.06 8.41 9.13
CA GLY A 141 21.07 7.22 8.29
C GLY A 141 20.72 7.52 6.84
N VAL A 142 21.24 6.68 5.95
CA VAL A 142 20.98 6.72 4.51
C VAL A 142 20.47 5.34 4.10
N ALA A 143 19.32 5.31 3.48
CA ALA A 143 18.75 4.08 2.93
C ALA A 143 19.49 3.70 1.64
N GLU A 144 20.02 2.49 1.60
CA GLU A 144 20.67 1.94 0.42
C GLU A 144 19.69 1.08 -0.38
N GLY A 145 19.73 1.15 -1.70
CA GLY A 145 18.89 0.35 -2.59
C GLY A 145 18.92 0.84 -4.03
N VAL A 146 18.14 0.20 -4.89
CA VAL A 146 17.98 0.62 -6.28
C VAL A 146 17.25 1.97 -6.30
N PRO A 147 17.80 3.00 -6.96
CA PRO A 147 17.18 4.33 -7.02
C PRO A 147 15.77 4.24 -7.59
N THR A 148 14.83 4.91 -6.94
CA THR A 148 13.43 4.90 -7.34
C THR A 148 12.82 6.29 -7.21
N THR A 149 12.07 6.71 -8.23
CA THR A 149 11.23 7.90 -8.19
C THR A 149 9.77 7.45 -8.09
N VAL A 150 9.01 8.02 -7.15
CA VAL A 150 7.56 7.77 -7.03
C VAL A 150 6.82 9.01 -7.45
N ARG A 151 5.89 8.87 -8.39
CA ARG A 151 5.01 9.95 -8.88
C ARG A 151 3.56 9.58 -8.58
N LEU A 152 2.89 10.37 -7.76
CA LEU A 152 1.48 10.21 -7.47
C LEU A 152 0.71 11.41 -8.03
N LYS A 153 -0.36 11.14 -8.76
CA LYS A 153 -1.26 12.18 -9.26
C LYS A 153 -2.61 12.05 -8.57
N VAL A 154 -2.94 13.04 -7.76
CA VAL A 154 -4.13 13.03 -6.92
C VAL A 154 -5.28 13.73 -7.62
N TYR A 155 -6.44 13.10 -7.58
CA TYR A 155 -7.69 13.59 -8.15
C TYR A 155 -8.81 13.54 -7.13
N ASP A 156 -9.67 14.55 -7.18
CA ASP A 156 -10.95 14.59 -6.48
C ASP A 156 -12.03 14.07 -7.43
N LEU A 157 -12.73 13.02 -7.01
CA LEU A 157 -13.87 12.43 -7.72
C LEU A 157 -15.16 12.90 -7.07
N ASN A 158 -15.88 13.80 -7.75
CA ASN A 158 -17.19 14.26 -7.31
C ASN A 158 -18.27 13.77 -8.30
N GLY A 159 -18.72 12.53 -8.11
CA GLY A 159 -19.63 11.85 -9.04
C GLY A 159 -18.97 11.59 -10.38
N ASP A 160 -19.49 12.20 -11.45
CA ASP A 160 -18.92 12.09 -12.79
C ASP A 160 -17.85 13.15 -13.11
N ASP A 161 -17.65 14.11 -12.20
CA ASP A 161 -16.64 15.16 -12.35
C ASP A 161 -15.31 14.71 -11.74
N ILE A 162 -14.24 14.86 -12.54
CA ILE A 162 -12.86 14.51 -12.15
C ILE A 162 -12.05 15.79 -12.20
N THR A 163 -11.50 16.19 -11.06
CA THR A 163 -10.62 17.37 -10.98
C THR A 163 -9.30 17.00 -10.33
N VAL A 164 -8.21 17.67 -10.71
CA VAL A 164 -6.93 17.49 -10.02
C VAL A 164 -7.01 18.10 -8.62
N LEU A 165 -6.51 17.41 -7.63
CA LEU A 165 -6.43 17.92 -6.26
C LEU A 165 -5.10 18.63 -6.04
N SER A 166 -5.07 19.92 -6.42
CA SER A 166 -3.89 20.78 -6.23
C SER A 166 -3.83 21.33 -4.81
N GLY A 167 -2.64 21.37 -4.21
CA GLY A 167 -2.41 21.85 -2.84
C GLY A 167 -2.72 20.82 -1.76
N ALA A 168 -3.09 19.60 -2.13
CA ALA A 168 -3.17 18.49 -1.20
C ALA A 168 -1.80 18.09 -0.70
N ALA A 169 -1.72 17.50 0.50
CA ALA A 169 -0.48 16.90 0.98
C ALA A 169 -0.53 15.39 0.86
N VAL A 170 0.58 14.80 0.40
CA VAL A 170 0.75 13.36 0.32
C VAL A 170 1.90 12.95 1.22
N TYR A 171 1.63 12.07 2.17
CA TYR A 171 2.63 11.39 3.00
C TYR A 171 2.93 10.03 2.40
N LEU A 172 4.19 9.75 2.09
CA LEU A 172 4.68 8.47 1.55
C LEU A 172 5.62 7.82 2.55
N TRP A 173 5.48 6.50 2.77
CA TRP A 173 6.44 5.71 3.55
C TRP A 173 6.51 4.26 3.07
N HIS A 174 7.64 3.62 3.31
CA HIS A 174 7.85 2.20 3.00
C HIS A 174 9.05 1.62 3.76
N CYS A 175 9.24 0.32 3.70
CA CYS A 175 10.40 -0.37 4.26
C CYS A 175 11.67 -0.13 3.40
N ASP A 176 12.83 -0.33 4.01
CA ASP A 176 14.09 -0.34 3.30
C ASP A 176 14.31 -1.65 2.50
N ARG A 177 15.49 -1.83 1.89
CA ARG A 177 15.83 -3.02 1.11
C ARG A 177 15.93 -4.32 1.93
N ASN A 178 16.01 -4.21 3.26
CA ASN A 178 16.02 -5.36 4.17
C ASN A 178 14.61 -5.73 4.69
N GLY A 179 13.61 -4.88 4.43
CA GLY A 179 12.26 -5.02 4.94
C GLY A 179 12.03 -4.32 6.28
N ASP A 180 12.99 -3.50 6.72
CA ASP A 180 12.92 -2.76 7.97
C ASP A 180 12.23 -1.40 7.78
N TYR A 181 11.39 -1.03 8.76
CA TYR A 181 10.76 0.28 8.81
C TYR A 181 11.50 1.18 9.81
N SER A 182 12.01 2.32 9.33
CA SER A 182 12.58 3.36 10.19
C SER A 182 11.62 3.73 11.31
N MET A 183 12.11 4.12 12.48
CA MET A 183 11.36 4.44 13.70
C MET A 183 10.74 3.23 14.42
N TYR A 184 10.77 2.01 13.83
CA TYR A 184 10.10 0.83 14.39
C TYR A 184 10.98 -0.41 14.48
N SER A 185 11.69 -0.77 13.40
CA SER A 185 12.57 -1.94 13.40
C SER A 185 13.83 -1.68 14.22
N GLU A 186 14.24 -2.62 15.06
CA GLU A 186 15.37 -2.47 16.00
C GLU A 186 16.65 -1.95 15.33
N ALA A 187 16.95 -2.42 14.12
CA ALA A 187 18.16 -2.03 13.38
C ALA A 187 18.15 -0.55 12.95
N VAL A 188 16.98 0.07 12.82
CA VAL A 188 16.78 1.41 12.23
C VAL A 188 15.81 2.27 13.05
N VAL A 189 15.63 1.93 14.33
CA VAL A 189 14.66 2.60 15.22
C VAL A 189 14.98 4.08 15.45
N ASP A 190 16.25 4.45 15.37
CA ASP A 190 16.74 5.82 15.54
C ASP A 190 16.74 6.62 14.22
N GLU A 191 16.37 5.98 13.10
CA GLU A 191 16.33 6.59 11.78
C GLU A 191 14.88 6.98 11.40
N ASN A 192 14.75 7.93 10.45
CA ASN A 192 13.46 8.39 9.92
C ASN A 192 13.45 8.56 8.40
N TYR A 193 14.39 7.91 7.72
CA TYR A 193 14.43 7.85 6.26
C TYR A 193 13.22 7.09 5.68
N LEU A 194 13.04 7.18 4.37
CA LEU A 194 11.94 6.55 3.62
C LEU A 194 10.55 6.97 4.11
N ARG A 195 10.46 8.22 4.60
CA ARG A 195 9.24 8.91 5.03
C ARG A 195 9.31 10.38 4.61
N GLY A 196 8.23 10.91 4.06
CA GLY A 196 8.18 12.33 3.72
C GLY A 196 6.82 12.77 3.20
N VAL A 197 6.58 14.07 3.31
CA VAL A 197 5.36 14.74 2.85
C VAL A 197 5.70 15.68 1.72
N GLN A 198 4.87 15.71 0.68
CA GLN A 198 4.93 16.69 -0.42
C GLN A 198 3.55 17.31 -0.63
N GLU A 199 3.53 18.55 -1.07
CA GLU A 199 2.32 19.23 -1.54
C GLU A 199 2.16 18.99 -3.05
N THR A 200 0.96 18.66 -3.50
CA THR A 200 0.65 18.50 -4.91
C THR A 200 0.74 19.83 -5.65
N ASP A 201 1.33 19.80 -6.82
CA ASP A 201 1.45 20.95 -7.70
C ASP A 201 0.11 21.33 -8.38
N ALA A 202 0.16 22.28 -9.34
CA ALA A 202 -1.03 22.74 -10.07
C ALA A 202 -1.67 21.62 -10.94
N ASP A 203 -0.92 20.59 -11.27
CA ASP A 203 -1.38 19.42 -12.03
C ASP A 203 -1.79 18.25 -11.12
N GLY A 204 -1.82 18.46 -9.79
CA GLY A 204 -2.12 17.45 -8.80
C GLY A 204 -1.00 16.44 -8.55
N MET A 205 0.23 16.74 -8.96
CA MET A 205 1.37 15.81 -8.91
C MET A 205 2.25 16.03 -7.68
N VAL A 206 2.73 14.93 -7.12
CA VAL A 206 3.89 14.90 -6.21
C VAL A 206 4.95 13.96 -6.75
N GLU A 207 6.21 14.25 -6.44
CA GLU A 207 7.35 13.41 -6.80
C GLU A 207 8.26 13.19 -5.61
N PHE A 208 8.61 11.94 -5.35
CA PHE A 208 9.54 11.54 -4.29
C PHE A 208 10.72 10.79 -4.90
N THR A 209 11.93 11.14 -4.46
CA THR A 209 13.14 10.36 -4.67
C THR A 209 13.33 9.41 -3.50
N THR A 210 13.47 8.12 -3.78
CA THR A 210 13.58 7.07 -2.77
C THR A 210 14.39 5.88 -3.28
N ILE A 211 14.27 4.74 -2.64
CA ILE A 211 14.82 3.46 -3.07
C ILE A 211 13.68 2.46 -3.33
N PHE A 212 13.97 1.40 -4.04
CA PHE A 212 13.04 0.29 -4.23
C PHE A 212 12.86 -0.47 -2.90
N PRO A 213 11.61 -0.70 -2.42
CA PRO A 213 11.38 -1.38 -1.16
C PRO A 213 11.64 -2.88 -1.26
N ALA A 214 11.91 -3.52 -0.15
CA ALA A 214 11.92 -4.97 -0.06
C ALA A 214 10.52 -5.59 -0.20
N ALA A 215 10.48 -6.90 -0.48
CA ALA A 215 9.37 -7.76 -0.12
C ALA A 215 9.65 -8.40 1.23
N TYR A 216 8.94 -8.01 2.29
CA TYR A 216 9.02 -8.73 3.56
C TYR A 216 7.98 -9.85 3.63
N SER A 217 8.19 -10.80 4.54
CA SER A 217 7.36 -12.02 4.63
C SER A 217 5.88 -11.69 4.81
N GLY A 218 5.03 -12.31 4.00
CA GLY A 218 3.57 -12.21 4.09
C GLY A 218 2.94 -11.01 3.39
N ARG A 219 3.73 -10.19 2.66
CA ARG A 219 3.21 -9.07 1.90
C ARG A 219 3.81 -9.00 0.49
N TRP A 220 2.97 -8.59 -0.45
CA TRP A 220 3.43 -8.17 -1.78
C TRP A 220 4.24 -6.86 -1.68
N PRO A 221 5.26 -6.63 -2.54
CA PRO A 221 6.03 -5.39 -2.59
C PRO A 221 5.14 -4.15 -2.76
N HIS A 222 5.20 -3.22 -1.81
CA HIS A 222 4.32 -2.07 -1.76
C HIS A 222 4.94 -0.87 -1.07
N MET A 223 4.31 0.28 -1.30
CA MET A 223 4.55 1.52 -0.55
C MET A 223 3.21 2.05 -0.03
N HIS A 224 3.21 2.60 1.16
CA HIS A 224 2.04 3.22 1.77
C HIS A 224 2.00 4.71 1.47
N PHE A 225 0.81 5.26 1.36
CA PHE A 225 0.63 6.70 1.33
C PHE A 225 -0.68 7.13 1.99
N GLU A 226 -0.68 8.37 2.46
CA GLU A 226 -1.87 9.07 2.96
C GLU A 226 -2.04 10.38 2.22
N VAL A 227 -3.28 10.75 1.95
CA VAL A 227 -3.64 12.02 1.33
C VAL A 227 -4.35 12.89 2.36
N TYR A 228 -3.96 14.15 2.42
CA TYR A 228 -4.53 15.19 3.29
C TYR A 228 -4.98 16.38 2.45
N GLN A 229 -5.95 17.16 2.96
CA GLN A 229 -6.46 18.33 2.25
C GLN A 229 -5.38 19.38 1.97
N SER A 230 -4.40 19.52 2.88
CA SER A 230 -3.29 20.46 2.75
C SER A 230 -2.11 20.06 3.64
N LEU A 231 -0.93 20.72 3.47
CA LEU A 231 0.19 20.56 4.41
C LEU A 231 -0.17 20.93 5.86
N ALA A 232 -1.09 21.86 6.06
CA ALA A 232 -1.51 22.24 7.41
C ALA A 232 -2.32 21.14 8.10
N ASP A 233 -2.99 20.29 7.34
CA ASP A 233 -3.77 19.16 7.84
C ASP A 233 -2.89 17.90 8.04
N ALA A 234 -1.78 17.78 7.34
CA ALA A 234 -0.85 16.64 7.41
C ALA A 234 -0.01 16.66 8.70
N THR A 235 -0.65 16.70 9.85
CA THR A 235 -0.01 16.74 11.17
C THR A 235 -0.38 15.58 12.07
N THR A 236 -1.41 14.83 11.71
CA THR A 236 -1.91 13.65 12.42
C THR A 236 -2.80 12.82 11.50
N TYR A 237 -2.81 11.51 11.70
CA TYR A 237 -3.63 10.56 10.93
C TYR A 237 -5.13 10.87 10.94
N THR A 238 -5.64 11.60 11.95
CA THR A 238 -7.08 11.91 12.07
C THR A 238 -7.60 12.89 11.01
N ASN A 239 -6.69 13.60 10.32
CA ASN A 239 -7.03 14.60 9.31
C ASN A 239 -6.94 14.07 7.89
N LYS A 240 -6.58 12.81 7.71
CA LYS A 240 -6.41 12.22 6.38
C LYS A 240 -7.73 12.11 5.62
N LEU A 241 -7.65 12.27 4.32
CA LEU A 241 -8.74 12.01 3.38
C LEU A 241 -8.75 10.53 2.94
N ARG A 242 -7.56 9.94 2.79
CA ARG A 242 -7.38 8.56 2.31
C ARG A 242 -6.07 7.97 2.82
N THR A 243 -6.10 6.69 3.19
CA THR A 243 -4.91 5.84 3.27
C THR A 243 -5.01 4.78 2.19
N SER A 244 -3.93 4.54 1.45
CA SER A 244 -3.88 3.45 0.49
C SER A 244 -2.45 2.93 0.33
N GLN A 245 -2.30 1.91 -0.53
CA GLN A 245 -1.02 1.29 -0.82
C GLN A 245 -0.82 1.19 -2.32
N LEU A 246 0.40 1.51 -2.78
CA LEU A 246 0.85 1.31 -4.15
C LEU A 246 1.46 -0.08 -4.26
N ALA A 247 0.92 -0.95 -5.12
CA ALA A 247 1.48 -2.24 -5.48
C ALA A 247 2.50 -2.09 -6.60
N ILE A 248 3.63 -2.80 -6.52
CA ILE A 248 4.68 -2.74 -7.55
C ILE A 248 4.52 -3.91 -8.53
N PRO A 249 4.68 -3.70 -9.85
CA PRO A 249 4.55 -4.76 -10.84
C PRO A 249 5.57 -5.88 -10.65
N GLU A 250 5.13 -7.14 -10.79
CA GLU A 250 5.93 -8.35 -10.61
C GLU A 250 7.22 -8.33 -11.43
N ALA A 251 7.13 -8.00 -12.72
CA ALA A 251 8.30 -7.99 -13.60
C ALA A 251 9.40 -7.02 -13.13
N THR A 252 9.01 -5.88 -12.54
CA THR A 252 9.98 -4.91 -11.99
C THR A 252 10.59 -5.43 -10.69
N CYS A 253 9.79 -6.09 -9.86
CA CYS A 253 10.27 -6.73 -8.63
C CYS A 253 11.27 -7.84 -8.96
N ASP A 254 10.99 -8.70 -9.96
CA ASP A 254 11.87 -9.78 -10.39
C ASP A 254 13.25 -9.25 -10.83
N GLU A 255 13.27 -8.14 -11.58
CA GLU A 255 14.52 -7.50 -12.00
C GLU A 255 15.32 -6.97 -10.82
N VAL A 256 14.67 -6.22 -9.90
CA VAL A 256 15.34 -5.62 -8.74
C VAL A 256 15.79 -6.69 -7.74
N TYR A 257 14.96 -7.67 -7.45
CA TYR A 257 15.25 -8.69 -6.45
C TYR A 257 16.28 -9.73 -6.90
N ALA A 258 16.67 -9.69 -8.17
CA ALA A 258 17.84 -10.39 -8.68
C ALA A 258 19.17 -9.67 -8.38
N THR A 259 19.14 -8.46 -7.82
CA THR A 259 20.33 -7.66 -7.50
C THR A 259 20.82 -7.91 -6.07
N GLU A 260 22.09 -7.55 -5.81
CA GLU A 260 22.71 -7.67 -4.49
C GLU A 260 21.98 -6.84 -3.43
N GLY A 261 21.69 -7.45 -2.29
CA GLY A 261 21.02 -6.84 -1.15
C GLY A 261 19.51 -7.02 -1.13
N TYR A 262 18.93 -7.71 -2.15
CA TYR A 262 17.50 -8.02 -2.22
C TYR A 262 17.20 -9.52 -2.23
N GLU A 263 18.16 -10.39 -1.94
CA GLU A 263 18.05 -11.85 -2.05
C GLU A 263 16.90 -12.43 -1.21
N GLN A 264 16.66 -11.85 -0.03
CA GLN A 264 15.56 -12.27 0.83
C GLN A 264 14.20 -11.86 0.25
N SER A 265 14.14 -10.73 -0.43
CA SER A 265 12.91 -10.24 -1.06
C SER A 265 12.42 -11.16 -2.17
N ALA A 266 13.30 -11.71 -3.00
CA ALA A 266 12.93 -12.70 -4.01
C ALA A 266 12.22 -13.91 -3.37
N THR A 267 12.81 -14.46 -2.30
CA THR A 267 12.23 -15.60 -1.57
C THR A 267 10.87 -15.26 -0.94
N ASN A 268 10.74 -14.07 -0.35
CA ASN A 268 9.51 -13.64 0.30
C ASN A 268 8.37 -13.42 -0.70
N MET A 269 8.68 -12.79 -1.85
CA MET A 269 7.70 -12.53 -2.91
C MET A 269 7.14 -13.83 -3.51
N GLU A 270 7.99 -14.84 -3.73
CA GLU A 270 7.55 -16.16 -4.19
C GLU A 270 6.53 -16.82 -3.24
N GLN A 271 6.59 -16.52 -1.94
CA GLN A 271 5.71 -17.08 -0.92
C GLN A 271 4.40 -16.31 -0.77
N THR A 272 4.30 -15.10 -1.31
CA THR A 272 3.13 -14.24 -1.18
C THR A 272 2.72 -13.72 -2.55
N PRO A 273 2.05 -14.52 -3.40
CA PRO A 273 1.49 -14.03 -4.65
C PRO A 273 0.53 -12.85 -4.43
N LEU A 274 0.49 -11.92 -5.37
CA LEU A 274 -0.33 -10.71 -5.30
C LEU A 274 -1.81 -11.00 -4.99
N ASP A 275 -2.39 -12.01 -5.63
CA ASP A 275 -3.79 -12.41 -5.45
C ASP A 275 -4.07 -13.02 -4.04
N SER A 276 -3.03 -13.34 -3.28
CA SER A 276 -3.13 -13.90 -1.93
C SER A 276 -2.68 -12.92 -0.84
N ASP A 277 -2.17 -11.76 -1.21
CA ASP A 277 -1.84 -10.69 -0.27
C ASP A 277 -3.10 -10.21 0.43
N ASN A 278 -3.04 -10.03 1.75
CA ASN A 278 -4.22 -9.69 2.55
C ASN A 278 -4.81 -8.31 2.29
N ILE A 279 -4.10 -7.44 1.56
CA ILE A 279 -4.55 -6.13 1.14
C ILE A 279 -5.04 -6.16 -0.30
N PHE A 280 -4.28 -6.76 -1.20
CA PHE A 280 -4.52 -6.71 -2.64
C PHE A 280 -5.44 -7.83 -3.16
N SER A 281 -5.81 -8.82 -2.33
CA SER A 281 -6.62 -9.98 -2.75
C SER A 281 -8.07 -9.64 -3.10
N ASP A 282 -8.61 -8.51 -2.67
CA ASP A 282 -9.95 -8.03 -3.00
C ASP A 282 -9.99 -7.15 -4.26
N GLY A 283 -8.81 -6.82 -4.81
CA GLY A 283 -8.64 -6.09 -6.07
C GLY A 283 -7.64 -4.95 -5.94
N TYR A 284 -6.70 -4.90 -6.86
CA TYR A 284 -5.57 -3.95 -6.84
C TYR A 284 -5.47 -3.11 -8.13
N SER A 285 -6.50 -3.08 -8.96
CA SER A 285 -6.42 -2.42 -10.28
C SER A 285 -6.19 -0.91 -10.21
N LEU A 286 -6.62 -0.25 -9.13
CA LEU A 286 -6.38 1.17 -8.85
C LEU A 286 -5.09 1.42 -8.05
N GLN A 287 -4.44 0.37 -7.57
CA GLN A 287 -3.27 0.42 -6.71
C GLN A 287 -1.99 -0.04 -7.41
N MET A 288 -2.11 -0.71 -8.56
CA MET A 288 -0.96 -1.19 -9.34
C MET A 288 -0.27 -0.04 -10.04
N ALA A 289 0.98 0.23 -9.65
CA ALA A 289 1.79 1.26 -10.28
C ALA A 289 2.18 0.89 -11.72
N LYS A 290 2.38 1.89 -12.55
CA LYS A 290 3.15 1.75 -13.77
C LYS A 290 4.63 1.95 -13.45
N ALA A 291 5.48 1.01 -13.83
CA ALA A 291 6.92 1.10 -13.67
C ALA A 291 7.60 1.37 -15.01
N THR A 292 8.60 2.25 -15.01
CA THR A 292 9.49 2.52 -16.14
C THR A 292 10.91 2.74 -15.63
N GLY A 293 11.91 2.45 -16.44
CA GLY A 293 13.31 2.59 -16.06
C GLY A 293 14.07 1.28 -16.12
N SER A 294 15.19 1.21 -15.43
CA SER A 294 16.07 0.04 -15.34
C SER A 294 16.86 0.07 -14.02
N ILE A 295 17.54 -1.01 -13.70
CA ILE A 295 18.43 -1.09 -12.52
C ILE A 295 19.51 0.01 -12.57
N ASP A 296 20.11 0.24 -13.73
CA ASP A 296 21.23 1.17 -13.89
C ASP A 296 20.79 2.65 -13.85
N GLU A 297 19.61 2.95 -14.35
CA GLU A 297 19.07 4.33 -14.43
C GLU A 297 18.13 4.65 -13.26
N GLY A 298 17.71 3.64 -12.49
CA GLY A 298 16.64 3.72 -11.51
C GLY A 298 15.26 3.52 -12.13
N TYR A 299 14.26 3.28 -11.27
CA TYR A 299 12.87 3.11 -11.69
C TYR A 299 12.02 4.33 -11.38
N THR A 300 11.02 4.57 -12.21
CA THR A 300 9.93 5.51 -11.90
C THR A 300 8.65 4.71 -11.75
N LEU A 301 8.02 4.82 -10.58
CA LEU A 301 6.71 4.24 -10.26
C LEU A 301 5.68 5.36 -10.31
N THR A 302 4.66 5.21 -11.16
CA THR A 302 3.61 6.23 -11.33
C THR A 302 2.25 5.61 -10.98
N LEU A 303 1.45 6.34 -10.19
CA LEU A 303 0.10 5.93 -9.81
C LEU A 303 -0.85 7.13 -9.85
N ASN A 304 -2.04 6.93 -10.42
CA ASN A 304 -3.16 7.83 -10.27
C ASN A 304 -3.91 7.51 -8.97
N VAL A 305 -4.21 8.55 -8.19
CA VAL A 305 -4.84 8.44 -6.87
C VAL A 305 -6.17 9.20 -6.89
N PRO A 306 -7.24 8.58 -7.38
CA PRO A 306 -8.59 9.13 -7.31
C PRO A 306 -9.16 8.96 -5.90
N ILE A 307 -9.60 10.04 -5.26
CA ILE A 307 -10.22 10.07 -3.93
C ILE A 307 -11.50 10.89 -3.92
#